data_3c297a0a8a3e1c1d67ee897784ec59e7
#
_entry.id   3c297a0a8a3e1c1d67ee897784ec59e7
#
_cell.length_a   1.000
_cell.length_b   1.000
_cell.length_c   1.000
_cell.angle_alpha   90.00
_cell.angle_beta   90.00
_cell.angle_gamma   90.00
#
_symmetry.space_group_name_H-M   'P 1'
#
loop_
_entity.id
_entity.type
_entity.pdbx_description
1 polymer ?
#
loop_
_entity_poly.entity_id
_entity_poly.type
_entity_poly.pdbx_seq_one_letter_code
_entity_poly.pdbx_strand_id
1 'polypeptide(L)'
;MTDTDQQITPADATIVSTGTGTKGPEERELPESLSNDMSLCLRILRDVLGEYDPQLLATFDTVRNYAVKASAEHFAGATADPHPDEDGLAKAVATIDAMNLHDAQLLARAFATYFHLANLSEENYRVSVLHLSLIHI
;
A
#
# COMPACT_ATOMS: atom_id res chain seq x y z
N MET A 1 1.03 -75.13 -9.19
CA MET A 1 1.58 -75.38 -7.89
C MET A 1 1.93 -74.01 -7.32
N THR A 2 1.02 -73.48 -6.62
CA THR A 2 1.06 -72.97 -5.24
C THR A 2 2.22 -71.99 -5.02
N ASP A 3 2.09 -70.80 -4.55
CA ASP A 3 1.33 -70.43 -3.39
C ASP A 3 1.38 -68.90 -3.22
N THR A 4 0.30 -68.33 -2.88
CA THR A 4 0.00 -67.58 -1.70
C THR A 4 0.75 -66.24 -1.58
N ASP A 5 0.07 -65.20 -1.96
CA ASP A 5 -0.72 -64.35 -1.04
C ASP A 5 0.08 -63.86 0.19
N GLN A 6 0.33 -62.62 0.21
CA GLN A 6 0.08 -61.85 1.43
C GLN A 6 0.05 -60.34 1.20
N GLN A 7 -1.15 -59.91 1.12
CA GLN A 7 -1.61 -58.57 1.36
C GLN A 7 -1.10 -58.09 2.76
N ILE A 8 -0.26 -57.05 2.75
CA ILE A 8 0.00 -56.31 3.94
C ILE A 8 -0.36 -54.84 3.67
N THR A 9 -1.50 -54.46 4.14
CA THR A 9 -1.87 -53.09 4.38
C THR A 9 -1.09 -52.56 5.56
N PRO A 10 -0.35 -51.44 5.47
CA PRO A 10 0.01 -50.71 6.67
C PRO A 10 -0.99 -49.58 6.88
N ALA A 11 -1.51 -49.64 8.06
CA ALA A 11 -2.32 -48.66 8.71
C ALA A 11 -1.77 -47.23 8.60
N ASP A 12 -2.68 -46.33 8.38
CA ASP A 12 -2.91 -45.11 9.10
C ASP A 12 -1.67 -44.55 9.83
N ALA A 13 -0.96 -43.66 9.15
CA ALA A 13 -0.09 -42.70 9.77
C ALA A 13 -0.70 -41.33 9.61
N THR A 14 -1.57 -41.00 10.53
CA THR A 14 -2.00 -39.62 10.78
C THR A 14 -0.76 -38.79 11.10
N ILE A 15 -0.21 -38.14 10.08
CA ILE A 15 0.77 -37.10 10.28
C ILE A 15 0.00 -35.85 10.67
N VAL A 16 -0.07 -35.61 11.98
CA VAL A 16 -0.41 -34.31 12.52
C VAL A 16 0.72 -33.36 12.10
N SER A 17 0.57 -32.74 10.96
CA SER A 17 1.40 -31.60 10.58
C SER A 17 1.04 -30.42 11.46
N THR A 18 1.73 -30.27 12.58
CA THR A 18 1.84 -29.00 13.26
C THR A 18 2.67 -28.08 12.38
N GLY A 19 2.00 -27.47 11.42
CA GLY A 19 2.55 -26.39 10.63
C GLY A 19 2.79 -25.18 11.53
N THR A 20 3.99 -25.08 12.09
CA THR A 20 4.53 -23.82 12.55
C THR A 20 4.80 -23.00 11.29
N GLY A 21 3.77 -22.33 10.79
CA GLY A 21 3.90 -21.32 9.76
C GLY A 21 4.78 -20.21 10.30
N THR A 22 6.03 -20.20 9.91
CA THR A 22 6.88 -19.01 9.96
C THR A 22 6.23 -17.99 9.03
N LYS A 23 5.35 -17.17 9.61
CA LYS A 23 4.80 -16.00 8.97
C LYS A 23 5.98 -15.13 8.54
N GLY A 24 6.21 -14.99 7.26
CA GLY A 24 7.21 -14.09 6.70
C GLY A 24 7.04 -12.67 7.24
N PRO A 25 7.94 -11.72 6.93
CA PRO A 25 7.81 -10.37 7.42
C PRO A 25 6.40 -9.89 7.08
N GLU A 26 5.62 -9.65 8.14
CA GLU A 26 4.23 -9.21 8.01
C GLU A 26 4.25 -7.96 7.14
N GLU A 27 3.65 -8.04 5.97
CA GLU A 27 3.18 -6.85 5.30
C GLU A 27 2.41 -6.08 6.36
N ARG A 28 2.94 -4.93 6.75
CA ARG A 28 2.27 -4.07 7.72
C ARG A 28 1.05 -3.50 7.02
N GLU A 29 0.00 -4.29 6.98
CA GLU A 29 -1.31 -3.77 6.60
C GLU A 29 -1.65 -2.64 7.58
N LEU A 30 -2.00 -1.50 7.03
CA LEU A 30 -2.48 -0.38 7.85
C LEU A 30 -3.72 -0.85 8.62
N PRO A 31 -3.87 -0.49 9.91
CA PRO A 31 -5.08 -0.75 10.64
C PRO A 31 -6.30 -0.27 9.84
N GLU A 32 -7.38 -1.04 9.84
CA GLU A 32 -8.57 -0.78 9.02
C GLU A 32 -9.15 0.62 9.26
N SER A 33 -9.21 1.07 10.51
CA SER A 33 -9.69 2.41 10.85
C SER A 33 -8.81 3.51 10.25
N LEU A 34 -7.48 3.38 10.30
CA LEU A 34 -6.56 4.33 9.70
C LEU A 34 -6.66 4.32 8.18
N SER A 35 -6.77 3.14 7.57
CA SER A 35 -6.95 3.01 6.12
C SER A 35 -8.25 3.66 5.66
N ASN A 36 -9.34 3.53 6.42
CA ASN A 36 -10.62 4.15 6.13
C ASN A 36 -10.55 5.67 6.24
N ASP A 37 -9.93 6.21 7.29
CA ASP A 37 -9.75 7.65 7.48
C ASP A 37 -8.90 8.27 6.36
N MET A 38 -7.79 7.62 6.00
CA MET A 38 -6.94 8.06 4.89
C MET A 38 -7.68 8.02 3.55
N SER A 39 -8.48 6.98 3.31
CA SER A 39 -9.27 6.86 2.08
C SER A 39 -10.35 7.93 2.01
N LEU A 40 -10.99 8.26 3.13
CA LEU A 40 -11.96 9.35 3.21
C LEU A 40 -11.31 10.70 2.91
N CYS A 41 -10.18 10.99 3.56
CA CYS A 41 -9.44 12.24 3.34
C CYS A 41 -8.98 12.38 1.88
N LEU A 42 -8.47 11.33 1.28
CA LEU A 42 -8.08 11.33 -0.13
C LEU A 42 -9.27 11.57 -1.05
N ARG A 43 -10.42 10.95 -0.78
CA ARG A 43 -11.64 11.16 -1.56
C ARG A 43 -12.10 12.60 -1.50
N ILE A 44 -12.16 13.19 -0.31
CA ILE A 44 -12.54 14.60 -0.14
C ILE A 44 -11.58 15.53 -0.89
N LEU A 45 -10.26 15.28 -0.77
CA LEU A 45 -9.27 16.08 -1.50
C LEU A 45 -9.47 15.98 -3.02
N ARG A 46 -9.72 14.78 -3.53
CA ARG A 46 -9.98 14.57 -4.96
C ARG A 46 -11.26 15.27 -5.43
N ASP A 47 -12.32 15.25 -4.63
CA ASP A 47 -13.55 15.96 -4.93
C ASP A 47 -13.29 17.47 -5.03
N VAL A 48 -12.56 18.05 -4.07
CA VAL A 48 -12.17 19.47 -4.09
C VAL A 48 -11.29 19.82 -5.29
N LEU A 49 -10.29 18.98 -5.59
CA LEU A 49 -9.42 19.19 -6.77
C LEU A 49 -10.21 19.12 -8.08
N GLY A 50 -11.14 18.16 -8.18
CA GLY A 50 -11.97 17.99 -9.36
C GLY A 50 -12.95 19.14 -9.60
N GLU A 51 -13.48 19.73 -8.52
CA GLU A 51 -14.32 20.94 -8.60
C GLU A 51 -13.50 22.18 -8.98
N TYR A 52 -12.26 22.27 -8.50
CA TYR A 52 -11.38 23.39 -8.80
C TYR A 52 -10.84 23.33 -10.23
N ASP A 53 -10.21 22.20 -10.58
CA ASP A 53 -9.63 21.95 -11.91
C ASP A 53 -9.52 20.43 -12.16
N PRO A 54 -10.36 19.88 -13.07
CA PRO A 54 -10.30 18.45 -13.41
C PRO A 54 -8.96 18.00 -13.98
N GLN A 55 -8.21 18.89 -14.64
CA GLN A 55 -6.90 18.57 -15.18
C GLN A 55 -5.83 18.46 -14.08
N LEU A 56 -5.92 19.32 -13.09
CA LEU A 56 -5.08 19.24 -11.90
C LEU A 56 -5.31 17.92 -11.14
N LEU A 57 -6.58 17.51 -11.00
CA LEU A 57 -6.92 16.21 -10.41
C LEU A 57 -6.30 15.05 -11.19
N ALA A 58 -6.43 15.05 -12.53
CA ALA A 58 -5.86 13.99 -13.36
C ALA A 58 -4.33 13.92 -13.23
N THR A 59 -3.67 15.06 -13.17
CA THR A 59 -2.21 15.12 -12.96
C THR A 59 -1.81 14.66 -11.55
N PHE A 60 -2.56 15.07 -10.53
CA PHE A 60 -2.35 14.61 -9.16
C PHE A 60 -2.45 13.07 -9.05
N ASP A 61 -3.51 12.49 -9.60
CA ASP A 61 -3.69 11.04 -9.61
C ASP A 61 -2.56 10.32 -10.38
N THR A 62 -2.14 10.86 -11.50
CA THR A 62 -1.06 10.30 -12.33
C THR A 62 0.26 10.29 -11.58
N VAL A 63 0.68 11.43 -11.03
CA VAL A 63 1.94 11.56 -10.28
C VAL A 63 1.91 10.69 -9.02
N ARG A 64 0.77 10.68 -8.30
CA ARG A 64 0.59 9.83 -7.13
C ARG A 64 0.74 8.35 -7.47
N ASN A 65 0.12 7.88 -8.54
CA ASN A 65 0.20 6.49 -8.96
C ASN A 65 1.63 6.09 -9.34
N TYR A 66 2.36 6.95 -10.03
CA TYR A 66 3.78 6.70 -10.32
C TYR A 66 4.64 6.66 -9.05
N ALA A 67 4.40 7.54 -8.10
CA ALA A 67 5.13 7.56 -6.83
C ALA A 67 4.83 6.31 -5.99
N VAL A 68 3.58 5.87 -5.94
CA VAL A 68 3.18 4.63 -5.23
C VAL A 68 3.84 3.42 -5.88
N LYS A 69 3.85 3.34 -7.22
CA LYS A 69 4.52 2.26 -7.94
C LYS A 69 6.02 2.24 -7.66
N ALA A 70 6.69 3.38 -7.74
CA ALA A 70 8.12 3.50 -7.44
C ALA A 70 8.45 3.09 -5.99
N SER A 71 7.59 3.44 -5.04
CA SER A 71 7.73 3.03 -3.64
C SER A 71 7.60 1.52 -3.47
N ALA A 72 6.62 0.89 -4.11
CA ALA A 72 6.42 -0.55 -4.05
C ALA A 72 7.62 -1.32 -4.64
N GLU A 73 8.15 -0.85 -5.77
CA GLU A 73 9.35 -1.42 -6.41
C GLU A 73 10.59 -1.29 -5.52
N HIS A 74 10.75 -0.17 -4.85
CA HIS A 74 11.86 0.04 -3.91
C HIS A 74 11.81 -0.92 -2.71
N PHE A 75 10.63 -1.20 -2.19
CA PHE A 75 10.45 -2.13 -1.05
C PHE A 75 10.48 -3.60 -1.46
N ALA A 76 10.20 -3.95 -2.71
CA ALA A 76 10.25 -5.33 -3.20
C ALA A 76 11.68 -5.90 -3.33
N GLY A 77 12.69 -5.07 -3.12
CA GLY A 77 14.11 -5.44 -3.18
C GLY A 77 14.66 -5.43 -4.60
N ALA A 78 15.78 -4.76 -4.77
CA ALA A 78 16.49 -4.52 -6.03
C ALA A 78 17.10 -5.80 -6.65
N THR A 79 16.30 -6.81 -6.92
CA THR A 79 16.72 -8.01 -7.66
C THR A 79 16.27 -8.03 -9.12
N ALA A 80 15.47 -7.06 -9.54
CA ALA A 80 15.14 -6.88 -10.93
C ALA A 80 16.06 -5.81 -11.52
N ASP A 81 16.71 -6.14 -12.64
CA ASP A 81 17.40 -5.14 -13.47
C ASP A 81 16.44 -3.98 -13.74
N PRO A 82 16.80 -2.73 -13.42
CA PRO A 82 15.94 -1.60 -13.69
C PRO A 82 15.76 -1.47 -15.20
N HIS A 83 14.61 -1.90 -15.70
CA HIS A 83 14.20 -1.55 -17.05
C HIS A 83 13.93 -0.03 -17.03
N PRO A 84 14.71 0.78 -17.77
CA PRO A 84 14.59 2.24 -17.70
C PRO A 84 13.23 2.78 -18.13
N ASP A 85 12.42 1.97 -18.79
CA ASP A 85 11.06 2.35 -19.22
C ASP A 85 9.98 2.14 -18.16
N GLU A 86 10.30 1.52 -17.03
CA GLU A 86 9.33 1.19 -15.97
C GLU A 86 9.54 1.99 -14.68
N ASP A 87 10.52 2.87 -14.61
CA ASP A 87 10.77 3.68 -13.42
C ASP A 87 9.62 4.67 -13.17
N GLY A 88 8.78 4.36 -12.20
CA GLY A 88 7.68 5.21 -11.78
C GLY A 88 8.14 6.60 -11.34
N LEU A 89 9.33 6.70 -10.73
CA LEU A 89 9.91 7.97 -10.31
C LEU A 89 10.30 8.84 -11.52
N ALA A 90 10.95 8.27 -12.53
CA ALA A 90 11.30 9.01 -13.74
C ALA A 90 10.07 9.52 -14.48
N LYS A 91 9.00 8.75 -14.54
CA LYS A 91 7.70 9.15 -15.11
C LYS A 91 7.04 10.27 -14.32
N ALA A 92 7.07 10.20 -12.99
CA ALA A 92 6.56 11.26 -12.13
C ALA A 92 7.33 12.58 -12.36
N VAL A 93 8.67 12.52 -12.38
CA VAL A 93 9.53 13.69 -12.64
C VAL A 93 9.25 14.26 -14.02
N ALA A 94 9.21 13.44 -15.07
CA ALA A 94 8.92 13.90 -16.43
C ALA A 94 7.53 14.56 -16.55
N THR A 95 6.55 14.07 -15.82
CA THR A 95 5.21 14.67 -15.78
C THR A 95 5.25 16.07 -15.15
N ILE A 96 6.01 16.24 -14.07
CA ILE A 96 6.16 17.53 -13.37
C ILE A 96 6.97 18.51 -14.21
N ASP A 97 8.05 18.06 -14.83
CA ASP A 97 8.93 18.90 -15.67
C ASP A 97 8.22 19.45 -16.91
N ALA A 98 7.21 18.74 -17.41
CA ALA A 98 6.39 19.21 -18.54
C ALA A 98 5.34 20.27 -18.15
N MET A 99 5.16 20.54 -16.86
CA MET A 99 4.16 21.50 -16.36
C MET A 99 4.69 22.93 -16.39
N ASN A 100 3.77 23.89 -16.52
CA ASN A 100 4.11 25.28 -16.26
C ASN A 100 4.24 25.52 -14.73
N LEU A 101 4.88 26.61 -14.34
CA LEU A 101 5.17 26.94 -12.95
C LEU A 101 3.90 27.07 -12.10
N HIS A 102 2.84 27.63 -12.65
CA HIS A 102 1.57 27.82 -11.92
C HIS A 102 0.94 26.49 -11.56
N ASP A 103 0.82 25.59 -12.53
CA ASP A 103 0.22 24.27 -12.33
C ASP A 103 1.11 23.40 -11.41
N ALA A 104 2.42 23.50 -11.55
CA ALA A 104 3.35 22.84 -10.65
C ALA A 104 3.21 23.31 -9.19
N GLN A 105 2.96 24.60 -8.96
CA GLN A 105 2.67 25.14 -7.62
C GLN A 105 1.35 24.62 -7.07
N LEU A 106 0.31 24.54 -7.88
CA LEU A 106 -0.98 23.98 -7.47
C LEU A 106 -0.85 22.49 -7.13
N LEU A 107 -0.12 21.74 -7.93
CA LEU A 107 0.17 20.33 -7.69
C LEU A 107 0.95 20.15 -6.36
N ALA A 108 1.98 20.96 -6.13
CA ALA A 108 2.73 20.92 -4.88
C ALA A 108 1.85 21.19 -3.65
N ARG A 109 0.92 22.15 -3.75
CA ARG A 109 -0.07 22.42 -2.68
C ARG A 109 -1.01 21.25 -2.46
N ALA A 110 -1.46 20.60 -3.53
CA ALA A 110 -2.32 19.42 -3.44
C ALA A 110 -1.60 18.26 -2.70
N PHE A 111 -0.33 18.00 -3.03
CA PHE A 111 0.46 17.00 -2.31
C PHE A 111 0.76 17.39 -0.87
N ALA A 112 1.08 18.64 -0.59
CA ALA A 112 1.28 19.12 0.78
C ALA A 112 0.01 18.91 1.62
N THR A 113 -1.17 19.20 1.07
CA THR A 113 -2.45 18.96 1.71
C THR A 113 -2.70 17.46 1.92
N TYR A 114 -2.42 16.62 0.92
CA TYR A 114 -2.53 15.17 1.03
C TYR A 114 -1.68 14.62 2.18
N PHE A 115 -0.41 14.99 2.26
CA PHE A 115 0.47 14.55 3.35
C PHE A 115 0.04 15.09 4.71
N HIS A 116 -0.47 16.30 4.77
CA HIS A 116 -1.01 16.86 6.00
C HIS A 116 -2.23 16.08 6.51
N LEU A 117 -3.14 15.73 5.61
CA LEU A 117 -4.30 14.90 5.94
C LEU A 117 -3.91 13.48 6.34
N ALA A 118 -2.91 12.89 5.69
CA ALA A 118 -2.38 11.58 6.05
C ALA A 118 -1.79 11.59 7.46
N ASN A 119 -0.98 12.61 7.79
CA ASN A 119 -0.42 12.77 9.13
C ASN A 119 -1.52 12.99 10.19
N LEU A 120 -2.54 13.78 9.88
CA LEU A 120 -3.68 13.99 10.77
C LEU A 120 -4.45 12.69 11.03
N SER A 121 -4.67 11.89 10.01
CA SER A 121 -5.32 10.58 10.15
C SER A 121 -4.50 9.63 11.03
N GLU A 122 -3.19 9.62 10.86
CA GLU A 122 -2.28 8.81 11.68
C GLU A 122 -2.28 9.27 13.14
N GLU A 123 -2.26 10.58 13.40
CA GLU A 123 -2.31 11.13 14.74
C GLU A 123 -3.65 10.81 15.42
N ASN A 124 -4.76 10.96 14.71
CA ASN A 124 -6.08 10.60 15.20
C ASN A 124 -6.16 9.11 15.58
N TYR A 125 -5.59 8.24 14.77
CA TYR A 125 -5.49 6.82 15.06
C TYR A 125 -4.69 6.55 16.33
N ARG A 126 -3.51 7.19 16.49
CA ARG A 126 -2.68 7.03 17.70
C ARG A 126 -3.42 7.47 18.96
N VAL A 127 -4.12 8.61 18.91
CA VAL A 127 -4.92 9.11 20.03
C VAL A 127 -6.04 8.12 20.37
N SER A 128 -6.72 7.58 19.39
CA SER A 128 -7.79 6.59 19.58
C SER A 128 -7.27 5.30 20.24
N VAL A 129 -6.10 4.81 19.81
CA VAL A 129 -5.47 3.62 20.40
C VAL A 129 -5.06 3.88 21.86
N LEU A 130 -4.46 5.04 22.15
CA LEU A 130 -4.08 5.43 23.50
C LEU A 130 -5.31 5.56 24.42
N HIS A 131 -6.38 6.15 23.91
CA HIS A 131 -7.63 6.29 24.66
C HIS A 131 -8.25 4.93 25.03
N LEU A 132 -8.32 4.00 24.08
CA LEU A 132 -8.76 2.63 24.33
C LEU A 132 -7.86 1.90 25.34
N SER A 133 -6.55 2.09 25.25
CA SER A 133 -5.59 1.51 26.20
C SER A 133 -5.80 2.01 27.63
N LEU A 134 -6.16 3.29 27.82
CA LEU A 134 -6.42 3.87 29.14
C LEU A 134 -7.76 3.41 29.75
N ILE A 135 -8.74 3.05 28.93
CA ILE A 135 -10.04 2.54 29.43
C ILE A 135 -9.93 1.09 29.94
N HIS A 136 -8.95 0.31 29.45
CA HIS A 136 -8.73 -1.08 29.84
C HIS A 136 -7.82 -1.29 31.07
N ILE A 137 -7.40 -0.22 31.69
CA ILE A 137 -6.72 -0.28 33.00
C ILE A 137 -7.77 -0.20 34.14
#